data_2b91b4272fed8340c60a68b531fda696
#
_entry.id   2b91b4272fed8340c60a68b531fda696
#
_cell.length_a   1.000
_cell.length_b   1.000
_cell.length_c   1.000
_cell.angle_alpha   90.00
_cell.angle_beta   90.00
_cell.angle_gamma   90.00
#
_symmetry.space_group_name_H-M   'P 1'
#
loop_
_entity.id
_entity.type
_entity.pdbx_description
1 polymer ?
#
loop_
_entity_poly.entity_id
_entity_poly.type
_entity_poly.pdbx_seq_one_letter_code
_entity_poly.pdbx_strand_id
1 'polypeptide(L)'
;MLENKQGLIAGDGILPVEMARHAKENGFEVICISLANDNVKELKKYCSKVYSCHPGEMTKIEKIFTDEEIKQVTFLGKVHKRVLLQLHKFDARAIEILKSVKRLNDDEVMLLIVKEFEKHNISVLDQTIFIKNLMIPSGVLGKLNPTEKQMEDVNYGFWLAKEMGKVDVGQSVVIKDKM
;
A
#
# COMPACT_ATOMS: atom_id res chain seq x y z
N MET A 1 3.42 -13.17 14.56
CA MET A 1 4.55 -13.85 13.90
C MET A 1 4.28 -13.81 12.40
N LEU A 2 5.30 -13.68 11.53
CA LEU A 2 5.09 -13.72 10.08
C LEU A 2 4.84 -15.16 9.63
N GLU A 3 3.81 -15.35 8.81
CA GLU A 3 3.55 -16.63 8.14
C GLU A 3 4.57 -16.82 6.99
N ASN A 4 4.94 -18.07 6.70
CA ASN A 4 5.89 -18.35 5.63
C ASN A 4 5.33 -17.98 4.24
N LYS A 5 4.01 -18.09 4.06
CA LYS A 5 3.31 -17.74 2.83
C LYS A 5 2.67 -16.36 2.96
N GLN A 6 3.05 -15.45 2.09
CA GLN A 6 2.65 -14.06 2.10
C GLN A 6 1.83 -13.70 0.87
N GLY A 7 0.73 -13.00 1.06
CA GLY A 7 -0.04 -12.40 -0.02
C GLY A 7 0.51 -11.02 -0.39
N LEU A 8 0.52 -10.72 -1.68
CA LEU A 8 0.84 -9.40 -2.21
C LEU A 8 -0.27 -8.94 -3.14
N ILE A 9 -0.90 -7.80 -2.82
CA ILE A 9 -1.74 -7.08 -3.77
C ILE A 9 -0.86 -6.00 -4.40
N ALA A 10 -0.54 -6.22 -5.67
CA ALA A 10 0.41 -5.42 -6.43
C ALA A 10 -0.32 -4.46 -7.38
N GLY A 11 -0.22 -3.16 -7.10
CA GLY A 11 -0.51 -2.11 -8.06
C GLY A 11 0.66 -1.85 -9.01
N ASP A 12 0.62 -0.71 -9.67
CA ASP A 12 1.68 -0.23 -10.56
C ASP A 12 2.89 0.31 -9.80
N GLY A 13 4.06 0.31 -10.43
CA GLY A 13 5.33 0.81 -9.89
C GLY A 13 6.28 -0.29 -9.43
N ILE A 14 7.48 0.11 -9.01
CA ILE A 14 8.57 -0.81 -8.67
C ILE A 14 8.43 -1.46 -7.29
N LEU A 15 7.76 -0.80 -6.34
CA LEU A 15 7.70 -1.27 -4.94
C LEU A 15 7.12 -2.67 -4.75
N PRO A 16 6.07 -3.10 -5.48
CA PRO A 16 5.59 -4.48 -5.40
C PRO A 16 6.66 -5.50 -5.81
N VAL A 17 7.49 -5.17 -6.81
CA VAL A 17 8.56 -6.05 -7.29
C VAL A 17 9.67 -6.15 -6.24
N GLU A 18 10.06 -5.02 -5.65
CA GLU A 18 11.07 -4.98 -4.58
C GLU A 18 10.60 -5.76 -3.34
N MET A 19 9.34 -5.60 -2.95
CA MET A 19 8.77 -6.38 -1.85
C MET A 19 8.85 -7.87 -2.14
N ALA A 20 8.41 -8.31 -3.32
CA ALA A 20 8.42 -9.73 -3.70
C ALA A 20 9.85 -10.29 -3.74
N ARG A 21 10.82 -9.50 -4.25
CA ARG A 21 12.22 -9.86 -4.27
C ARG A 21 12.78 -10.05 -2.85
N HIS A 22 12.61 -9.06 -1.98
CA HIS A 22 13.12 -9.15 -0.62
C HIS A 22 12.43 -10.25 0.21
N ALA A 23 11.11 -10.44 0.05
CA ALA A 23 10.40 -11.53 0.72
C ALA A 23 10.99 -12.88 0.30
N LYS A 24 11.20 -13.12 -1.00
CA LYS A 24 11.83 -14.34 -1.52
C LYS A 24 13.25 -14.54 -1.01
N GLU A 25 14.09 -13.50 -1.00
CA GLU A 25 15.45 -13.51 -0.48
C GLU A 25 15.51 -13.89 1.01
N ASN A 26 14.45 -13.55 1.76
CA ASN A 26 14.30 -13.92 3.18
C ASN A 26 13.56 -15.25 3.40
N GLY A 27 13.35 -16.04 2.34
CA GLY A 27 12.79 -17.39 2.42
C GLY A 27 11.26 -17.46 2.48
N PHE A 28 10.55 -16.35 2.24
CA PHE A 28 9.09 -16.34 2.18
C PHE A 28 8.57 -16.76 0.80
N GLU A 29 7.45 -17.49 0.79
CA GLU A 29 6.67 -17.77 -0.40
C GLU A 29 5.70 -16.61 -0.65
N VAL A 30 5.70 -16.03 -1.85
CA VAL A 30 4.82 -14.90 -2.20
C VAL A 30 3.78 -15.34 -3.23
N ILE A 31 2.51 -15.17 -2.89
CA ILE A 31 1.37 -15.30 -3.80
C ILE A 31 0.88 -13.89 -4.15
N CYS A 32 1.00 -13.53 -5.41
CA CYS A 32 0.73 -12.17 -5.87
C CYS A 32 -0.58 -12.08 -6.63
N ILE A 33 -1.41 -11.09 -6.31
CA ILE A 33 -2.51 -10.61 -7.14
C ILE A 33 -2.08 -9.28 -7.74
N SER A 34 -1.83 -9.29 -9.06
CA SER A 34 -1.47 -8.10 -9.80
C SER A 34 -2.72 -7.39 -10.31
N LEU A 35 -2.89 -6.15 -9.88
CA LEU A 35 -3.96 -5.24 -10.31
C LEU A 35 -3.54 -4.37 -11.51
N ALA A 36 -2.26 -4.44 -11.90
CA ALA A 36 -1.68 -3.73 -13.04
C ALA A 36 -0.93 -4.72 -13.93
N ASN A 37 -0.92 -4.48 -15.25
CA ASN A 37 -0.29 -5.40 -16.19
C ASN A 37 1.23 -5.21 -16.29
N ASP A 38 1.72 -4.03 -15.98
CA ASP A 38 3.10 -3.61 -16.29
C ASP A 38 4.16 -4.40 -15.51
N ASN A 39 3.85 -4.82 -14.29
CA ASN A 39 4.78 -5.52 -13.40
C ASN A 39 4.69 -7.06 -13.44
N VAL A 40 3.70 -7.63 -14.12
CA VAL A 40 3.43 -9.08 -14.10
C VAL A 40 4.66 -9.91 -14.48
N LYS A 41 5.41 -9.48 -15.49
CA LYS A 41 6.60 -10.20 -15.96
C LYS A 41 7.70 -10.24 -14.90
N GLU A 42 7.93 -9.12 -14.22
CA GLU A 42 8.94 -9.02 -13.16
C GLU A 42 8.50 -9.76 -11.90
N LEU A 43 7.24 -9.63 -11.49
CA LEU A 43 6.67 -10.31 -10.34
C LEU A 43 6.77 -11.84 -10.46
N LYS A 44 6.61 -12.39 -11.67
CA LYS A 44 6.78 -13.84 -11.92
C LYS A 44 8.17 -14.38 -11.61
N LYS A 45 9.20 -13.53 -11.52
CA LYS A 45 10.57 -13.95 -11.14
C LYS A 45 10.71 -14.22 -9.64
N TYR A 46 9.88 -13.56 -8.84
CA TYR A 46 10.02 -13.55 -7.39
C TYR A 46 8.84 -14.18 -6.65
N CYS A 47 7.65 -14.19 -7.25
CA CYS A 47 6.46 -14.80 -6.67
C CYS A 47 6.32 -16.26 -7.12
N SER A 48 5.83 -17.11 -6.23
CA SER A 48 5.48 -18.52 -6.54
C SER A 48 4.32 -18.61 -7.51
N LYS A 49 3.33 -17.72 -7.35
CA LYS A 49 2.19 -17.56 -8.25
C LYS A 49 1.84 -16.10 -8.46
N VAL A 50 1.41 -15.75 -9.65
CA VAL A 50 0.94 -14.40 -9.99
C VAL A 50 -0.40 -14.51 -10.71
N TYR A 51 -1.43 -13.95 -10.09
CA TYR A 51 -2.79 -13.86 -10.62
C TYR A 51 -3.04 -12.43 -11.09
N SER A 52 -3.57 -12.28 -12.31
CA SER A 52 -4.00 -10.96 -12.79
C SER A 52 -5.49 -10.79 -12.51
N CYS A 53 -5.84 -9.73 -11.79
CA CYS A 53 -7.21 -9.37 -11.45
C CYS A 53 -7.47 -7.89 -11.71
N HIS A 54 -8.73 -7.57 -12.00
CA HIS A 54 -9.17 -6.20 -11.96
C HIS A 54 -9.46 -5.79 -10.50
N PRO A 55 -9.16 -4.53 -10.07
CA PRO A 55 -9.46 -4.09 -8.69
C PRO A 55 -10.93 -4.24 -8.28
N GLY A 56 -11.85 -4.27 -9.25
CA GLY A 56 -13.28 -4.50 -9.01
C GLY A 56 -13.69 -5.97 -8.90
N GLU A 57 -12.77 -6.95 -9.04
CA GLU A 57 -13.04 -8.38 -8.91
C GLU A 57 -12.81 -8.87 -7.47
N MET A 58 -13.48 -8.22 -6.50
CA MET A 58 -13.22 -8.43 -5.07
C MET A 58 -13.47 -9.87 -4.64
N THR A 59 -14.57 -10.46 -5.06
CA THR A 59 -14.93 -11.87 -4.79
C THR A 59 -13.86 -12.84 -5.32
N LYS A 60 -13.31 -12.57 -6.51
CA LYS A 60 -12.26 -13.39 -7.11
C LYS A 60 -10.95 -13.27 -6.33
N ILE A 61 -10.61 -12.04 -5.89
CA ILE A 61 -9.41 -11.77 -5.09
C ILE A 61 -9.48 -12.53 -3.77
N GLU A 62 -10.60 -12.43 -3.05
CA GLU A 62 -10.84 -13.14 -1.79
C GLU A 62 -10.77 -14.65 -1.97
N LYS A 63 -11.39 -15.17 -3.04
CA LYS A 63 -11.36 -16.60 -3.36
C LYS A 63 -9.93 -17.09 -3.61
N ILE A 64 -9.11 -16.37 -4.37
CA ILE A 64 -7.71 -16.73 -4.61
C ILE A 64 -6.95 -16.83 -3.29
N PHE A 65 -7.09 -15.87 -2.40
CA PHE A 65 -6.40 -15.90 -1.12
C PHE A 65 -6.89 -17.02 -0.21
N THR A 66 -8.16 -17.35 -0.26
CA THR A 66 -8.71 -18.50 0.47
C THR A 66 -8.18 -19.83 -0.11
N ASP A 67 -8.24 -20.01 -1.43
CA ASP A 67 -7.76 -21.21 -2.10
C ASP A 67 -6.24 -21.42 -1.91
N GLU A 68 -5.47 -20.34 -1.81
CA GLU A 68 -4.03 -20.35 -1.55
C GLU A 68 -3.68 -20.35 -0.05
N GLU A 69 -4.68 -20.37 0.84
CA GLU A 69 -4.51 -20.38 2.31
C GLU A 69 -3.69 -19.18 2.82
N ILE A 70 -3.85 -18.01 2.21
CA ILE A 70 -3.17 -16.78 2.62
C ILE A 70 -3.82 -16.21 3.88
N LYS A 71 -3.01 -15.95 4.90
CA LYS A 71 -3.42 -15.35 6.18
C LYS A 71 -2.90 -13.93 6.38
N GLN A 72 -1.90 -13.55 5.62
CA GLN A 72 -1.25 -12.24 5.73
C GLN A 72 -1.07 -11.64 4.34
N VAL A 73 -1.39 -10.37 4.18
CA VAL A 73 -1.32 -9.67 2.90
C VAL A 73 -0.69 -8.28 3.06
N THR A 74 0.07 -7.87 2.05
CA THR A 74 0.61 -6.51 1.93
C THR A 74 0.09 -5.87 0.65
N PHE A 75 -0.25 -4.58 0.72
CA PHE A 75 -0.66 -3.78 -0.44
C PHE A 75 0.48 -2.86 -0.84
N LEU A 76 0.93 -2.92 -2.08
CA LEU A 76 1.97 -2.03 -2.59
C LEU A 76 1.69 -1.62 -4.04
N GLY A 77 2.15 -0.43 -4.40
CA GLY A 77 1.98 0.13 -5.73
C GLY A 77 0.73 0.98 -5.87
N LYS A 78 0.52 1.54 -7.05
CA LYS A 78 -0.57 2.47 -7.34
C LYS A 78 -1.71 1.77 -8.07
N VAL A 79 -2.94 2.08 -7.67
CA VAL A 79 -4.15 1.78 -8.45
C VAL A 79 -4.68 3.10 -9.01
N HIS A 80 -4.68 3.24 -10.31
CA HIS A 80 -5.12 4.48 -10.95
C HIS A 80 -6.62 4.69 -10.80
N LYS A 81 -7.05 5.91 -10.47
CA LYS A 81 -8.49 6.26 -10.31
C LYS A 81 -9.33 5.97 -11.56
N ARG A 82 -8.68 5.86 -12.75
CA ARG A 82 -9.36 5.43 -13.99
C ARG A 82 -10.08 4.08 -13.86
N VAL A 83 -9.69 3.24 -12.91
CA VAL A 83 -10.38 1.98 -12.62
C VAL A 83 -11.85 2.21 -12.28
N LEU A 84 -12.19 3.32 -11.61
CA LEU A 84 -13.56 3.69 -11.28
C LEU A 84 -14.42 4.00 -12.50
N LEU A 85 -13.83 4.28 -13.66
CA LEU A 85 -14.55 4.44 -14.93
C LEU A 85 -14.96 3.09 -15.55
N GLN A 86 -14.47 1.98 -15.00
CA GLN A 86 -14.71 0.62 -15.49
C GLN A 86 -15.67 -0.15 -14.57
N LEU A 87 -16.73 0.51 -14.09
CA LEU A 87 -17.70 -0.08 -13.15
C LEU A 87 -18.35 -1.38 -13.65
N HIS A 88 -18.40 -1.61 -14.97
CA HIS A 88 -18.86 -2.86 -15.57
C HIS A 88 -17.98 -4.08 -15.22
N LYS A 89 -16.77 -3.86 -14.71
CA LYS A 89 -15.85 -4.90 -14.22
C LYS A 89 -15.93 -5.14 -12.72
N PHE A 90 -16.78 -4.37 -12.02
CA PHE A 90 -16.95 -4.51 -10.59
C PHE A 90 -17.98 -5.58 -10.29
N ASP A 91 -17.63 -6.54 -9.46
CA ASP A 91 -18.58 -7.51 -8.94
C ASP A 91 -19.48 -6.90 -7.85
N ALA A 92 -20.49 -7.67 -7.43
CA ALA A 92 -21.46 -7.21 -6.45
C ALA A 92 -20.81 -6.79 -5.12
N ARG A 93 -19.73 -7.50 -4.72
CA ARG A 93 -19.00 -7.23 -3.49
C ARG A 93 -18.24 -5.91 -3.55
N ALA A 94 -17.51 -5.68 -4.64
CA ALA A 94 -16.81 -4.42 -4.87
C ALA A 94 -17.77 -3.23 -4.92
N ILE A 95 -18.95 -3.40 -5.53
CA ILE A 95 -20.02 -2.36 -5.56
C ILE A 95 -20.57 -2.09 -4.15
N GLU A 96 -20.76 -3.14 -3.32
CA GLU A 96 -21.23 -2.99 -1.95
C GLU A 96 -20.22 -2.19 -1.11
N ILE A 97 -18.93 -2.51 -1.21
CA ILE A 97 -17.85 -1.76 -0.55
C ILE A 97 -17.88 -0.29 -0.97
N LEU A 98 -17.94 -0.01 -2.28
CA LEU A 98 -18.00 1.36 -2.79
C LEU A 98 -19.22 2.14 -2.29
N LYS A 99 -20.39 1.50 -2.19
CA LYS A 99 -21.61 2.13 -1.66
C LYS A 99 -21.52 2.49 -0.17
N SER A 100 -20.69 1.78 0.58
CA SER A 100 -20.49 2.04 2.01
C SER A 100 -19.51 3.19 2.31
N VAL A 101 -18.78 3.67 1.30
CA VAL A 101 -17.88 4.82 1.39
C VAL A 101 -18.67 6.10 1.55
N LYS A 102 -18.43 6.84 2.64
CA LYS A 102 -19.08 8.14 2.88
C LYS A 102 -18.41 9.27 2.11
N ARG A 103 -17.09 9.20 1.97
CA ARG A 103 -16.28 10.14 1.20
C ARG A 103 -15.37 9.33 0.29
N LEU A 104 -15.38 9.62 -1.01
CA LEU A 104 -14.51 8.95 -2.00
C LEU A 104 -13.05 9.44 -1.88
N ASN A 105 -12.48 9.39 -0.66
CA ASN A 105 -11.06 9.55 -0.46
C ASN A 105 -10.36 8.18 -0.43
N ASP A 106 -9.10 8.17 -0.80
CA ASP A 106 -8.34 6.93 -0.98
C ASP A 106 -8.19 6.17 0.35
N ASP A 107 -8.07 6.89 1.47
CA ASP A 107 -7.88 6.31 2.81
C ASP A 107 -9.13 5.57 3.28
N GLU A 108 -10.33 6.15 3.11
CA GLU A 108 -11.59 5.50 3.51
C GLU A 108 -11.84 4.23 2.71
N VAL A 109 -11.58 4.27 1.39
CA VAL A 109 -11.68 3.08 0.53
C VAL A 109 -10.71 2.00 0.99
N MET A 110 -9.44 2.35 1.25
CA MET A 110 -8.44 1.39 1.73
C MET A 110 -8.80 0.78 3.08
N LEU A 111 -9.30 1.58 4.03
CA LEU A 111 -9.74 1.07 5.34
C LEU A 111 -10.91 0.09 5.23
N LEU A 112 -11.82 0.30 4.28
CA LEU A 112 -12.92 -0.64 4.03
C LEU A 112 -12.41 -1.94 3.41
N ILE A 113 -11.47 -1.87 2.47
CA ILE A 113 -10.82 -3.05 1.90
C ILE A 113 -10.06 -3.83 2.98
N VAL A 114 -9.31 -3.16 3.86
CA VAL A 114 -8.64 -3.80 5.00
C VAL A 114 -9.64 -4.55 5.87
N LYS A 115 -10.74 -3.91 6.28
CA LYS A 115 -11.80 -4.54 7.08
C LYS A 115 -12.43 -5.75 6.36
N GLU A 116 -12.51 -5.70 5.05
CA GLU A 116 -13.04 -6.82 4.26
C GLU A 116 -12.12 -8.03 4.35
N PHE A 117 -10.81 -7.85 4.19
CA PHE A 117 -9.84 -8.93 4.38
C PHE A 117 -9.84 -9.48 5.81
N GLU A 118 -9.96 -8.62 6.81
CA GLU A 118 -10.04 -9.03 8.23
C GLU A 118 -11.25 -9.94 8.50
N LYS A 119 -12.41 -9.71 7.86
CA LYS A 119 -13.58 -10.59 7.97
C LYS A 119 -13.29 -12.02 7.47
N HIS A 120 -12.35 -12.16 6.56
CA HIS A 120 -11.89 -13.45 6.03
C HIS A 120 -10.67 -14.00 6.76
N ASN A 121 -10.36 -13.46 7.95
CA ASN A 121 -9.18 -13.82 8.76
C ASN A 121 -7.85 -13.61 8.02
N ILE A 122 -7.78 -12.64 7.11
CA ILE A 122 -6.57 -12.22 6.42
C ILE A 122 -6.09 -10.92 7.05
N SER A 123 -4.95 -10.94 7.71
CA SER A 123 -4.35 -9.76 8.34
C SER A 123 -3.59 -8.92 7.32
N VAL A 124 -3.86 -7.62 7.30
CA VAL A 124 -3.09 -6.68 6.47
C VAL A 124 -1.85 -6.23 7.24
N LEU A 125 -0.69 -6.47 6.65
CA LEU A 125 0.61 -6.13 7.23
C LEU A 125 1.04 -4.71 6.87
N ASP A 126 1.94 -4.17 7.67
CA ASP A 126 2.64 -2.92 7.36
C ASP A 126 3.36 -3.04 6.01
N GLN A 127 3.18 -2.04 5.14
CA GLN A 127 3.75 -2.01 3.79
C GLN A 127 5.28 -2.07 3.77
N THR A 128 5.93 -1.62 4.84
CA THR A 128 7.39 -1.50 4.91
C THR A 128 8.09 -2.76 5.38
N ILE A 129 7.34 -3.78 5.82
CA ILE A 129 7.91 -4.95 6.51
C ILE A 129 9.00 -5.67 5.70
N PHE A 130 8.85 -5.75 4.38
CA PHE A 130 9.81 -6.38 3.47
C PHE A 130 10.68 -5.38 2.70
N ILE A 131 10.46 -4.06 2.87
CA ILE A 131 11.18 -3.00 2.16
C ILE A 131 11.81 -1.97 3.11
N LYS A 132 12.10 -2.37 4.35
CA LYS A 132 12.72 -1.49 5.36
C LYS A 132 14.02 -0.86 4.89
N ASN A 133 14.79 -1.56 4.07
CA ASN A 133 16.04 -1.07 3.49
C ASN A 133 15.84 0.08 2.49
N LEU A 134 14.63 0.29 1.97
CA LEU A 134 14.27 1.41 1.10
C LEU A 134 13.78 2.62 1.91
N MET A 135 13.58 2.46 3.22
CA MET A 135 13.15 3.56 4.07
C MET A 135 14.32 4.50 4.35
N ILE A 136 14.03 5.79 4.29
CA ILE A 136 15.03 6.82 4.61
C ILE A 136 15.36 6.72 6.11
N PRO A 137 16.65 6.63 6.50
CA PRO A 137 17.04 6.62 7.90
C PRO A 137 16.73 7.97 8.56
N SER A 138 16.52 7.93 9.86
CA SER A 138 16.29 9.15 10.63
C SER A 138 17.59 9.98 10.74
N GLY A 139 17.46 11.29 10.76
CA GLY A 139 18.58 12.22 10.95
C GLY A 139 18.93 13.04 9.70
N VAL A 140 20.09 13.65 9.72
CA VAL A 140 20.61 14.45 8.61
C VAL A 140 21.24 13.55 7.55
N LEU A 141 20.72 13.56 6.33
CA LEU A 141 21.23 12.75 5.22
C LEU A 141 22.37 13.42 4.47
N GLY A 142 22.47 14.73 4.56
CA GLY A 142 23.48 15.54 3.87
C GLY A 142 24.76 15.76 4.69
N LYS A 143 25.69 16.51 4.12
CA LYS A 143 26.93 16.91 4.81
C LYS A 143 26.76 18.10 5.76
N LEU A 144 25.70 18.87 5.59
CA LEU A 144 25.43 20.07 6.39
C LEU A 144 24.39 19.76 7.45
N ASN A 145 24.70 20.11 8.70
CA ASN A 145 23.73 20.05 9.78
C ASN A 145 22.90 21.33 9.82
N PRO A 146 21.61 21.24 10.12
CA PRO A 146 20.77 22.41 10.31
C PRO A 146 21.22 23.19 11.56
N THR A 147 21.11 24.50 11.53
CA THR A 147 21.28 25.37 12.71
C THR A 147 20.12 25.16 13.68
N GLU A 148 20.29 25.58 14.94
CA GLU A 148 19.20 25.53 15.94
C GLU A 148 17.92 26.24 15.45
N LYS A 149 18.05 27.41 14.85
CA LYS A 149 16.92 28.14 14.26
C LYS A 149 16.23 27.37 13.15
N GLN A 150 16.99 26.70 12.28
CA GLN A 150 16.43 25.84 11.23
C GLN A 150 15.74 24.61 11.83
N MET A 151 16.26 24.03 12.92
CA MET A 151 15.61 22.93 13.61
C MET A 151 14.28 23.35 14.26
N GLU A 152 14.18 24.58 14.75
CA GLU A 152 12.90 25.13 15.23
C GLU A 152 11.86 25.20 14.08
N ASP A 153 12.27 25.67 12.91
CA ASP A 153 11.41 25.72 11.73
C ASP A 153 11.00 24.30 11.27
N VAL A 154 11.93 23.33 11.28
CA VAL A 154 11.66 21.93 10.98
C VAL A 154 10.60 21.35 11.94
N ASN A 155 10.79 21.53 13.25
CA ASN A 155 9.86 21.01 14.26
C ASN A 155 8.47 21.63 14.12
N TYR A 156 8.39 22.93 13.90
CA TYR A 156 7.14 23.64 13.68
C TYR A 156 6.45 23.18 12.39
N GLY A 157 7.21 23.07 11.28
CA GLY A 157 6.70 22.60 10.01
C GLY A 157 6.20 21.15 10.07
N PHE A 158 6.89 20.28 10.79
CA PHE A 158 6.48 18.90 10.96
C PHE A 158 5.16 18.78 11.75
N TRP A 159 5.02 19.57 12.82
CA TRP A 159 3.76 19.67 13.55
C TRP A 159 2.63 20.20 12.64
N LEU A 160 2.86 21.31 11.93
CA LEU A 160 1.84 21.90 11.05
C LEU A 160 1.42 20.95 9.92
N ALA A 161 2.38 20.26 9.30
CA ALA A 161 2.08 19.26 8.27
C ALA A 161 1.18 18.12 8.78
N LYS A 162 1.40 17.68 10.02
CA LYS A 162 0.53 16.67 10.66
C LYS A 162 -0.88 17.20 10.90
N GLU A 163 -1.02 18.45 11.36
CA GLU A 163 -2.35 19.04 11.56
C GLU A 163 -3.10 19.22 10.22
N MET A 164 -2.39 19.68 9.17
CA MET A 164 -2.97 19.77 7.83
C MET A 164 -3.39 18.40 7.28
N GLY A 165 -2.60 17.36 7.53
CA GLY A 165 -2.93 15.99 7.13
C GLY A 165 -4.22 15.46 7.77
N LYS A 166 -4.50 15.83 9.04
CA LYS A 166 -5.76 15.44 9.73
C LYS A 166 -7.02 15.97 9.04
N VAL A 167 -6.93 17.14 8.41
CA VAL A 167 -8.06 17.79 7.72
C VAL A 167 -8.03 17.59 6.20
N ASP A 168 -7.07 16.82 5.70
CA ASP A 168 -6.93 16.43 4.29
C ASP A 168 -6.87 17.61 3.30
N VAL A 169 -6.22 18.72 3.70
CA VAL A 169 -6.07 19.92 2.85
C VAL A 169 -4.73 20.00 2.12
N GLY A 170 -3.75 19.15 2.48
CA GLY A 170 -2.45 19.13 1.84
C GLY A 170 -1.45 18.22 2.53
N GLN A 171 -0.30 18.00 1.86
CA GLN A 171 0.74 17.07 2.32
C GLN A 171 2.12 17.73 2.46
N SER A 172 2.23 19.03 2.17
CA SER A 172 3.51 19.74 2.22
C SER A 172 3.32 21.12 2.83
N VAL A 173 4.29 21.52 3.62
CA VAL A 173 4.37 22.87 4.19
C VAL A 173 5.74 23.46 3.89
N VAL A 174 5.79 24.78 3.74
CA VAL A 174 7.04 25.53 3.63
C VAL A 174 7.10 26.49 4.80
N ILE A 175 8.17 26.39 5.60
CA ILE A 175 8.35 27.18 6.81
C ILE A 175 9.64 28.00 6.72
N LYS A 176 9.54 29.25 7.09
CA LYS A 176 10.67 30.13 7.31
C LYS A 176 10.36 31.05 8.50
N ASP A 177 11.24 31.11 9.51
CA ASP A 177 11.05 31.89 10.70
C ASP A 177 9.70 31.63 11.42
N LYS A 178 9.27 30.36 11.44
CA LYS A 178 7.97 29.89 11.98
C LYS A 178 6.72 30.53 11.30
N MET A 179 6.85 30.92 10.03
CA MET A 179 5.75 31.43 9.21
C MET A 179 5.59 30.61 7.94
#